data_015c13792455968e8f281e74af8e2c17
#
_entry.id   015c13792455968e8f281e74af8e2c17
#
_cell.length_a   1.000
_cell.length_b   1.000
_cell.length_c   1.000
_cell.angle_alpha   90.00
_cell.angle_beta   90.00
_cell.angle_gamma   90.00
#
_symmetry.space_group_name_H-M   'P 1'
#
loop_
_entity.id
_entity.type
_entity.pdbx_description
1 polymer ?
#
loop_
_entity_poly.entity_id
_entity_poly.type
_entity_poly.pdbx_seq_one_letter_code
_entity_poly.pdbx_strand_id
1 'polypeptide(L)'
;MNKLLKSALVSTGALLIMGSVPSVHAAKGDQGVDWSIYQGSQGKFGYGHDKFAIAQIGGYHGYIYDQSTYATQVQYAIAQGKRSHTYMWWQDITDYATADKVLDYFLPKVQTPKGSIVALDVESGGQNTDVIMHALQRIKDAGYTPMVYGYKNYLQASTDLQRIANSYELWLAEYPNYEVTPEPNYNYFPSFDNVGLFQFTSTYVAGGLDGNVDLSGVTDNGYKNGNPRKPNTDTPAVNAGKEADNTPKSDIAAGMTVKVNFSATHYAIGEAIPNYVKGEPHKVLEIDGDRVLLDDIYSWVSKKNVEILDANTQDDSAEFNGVFYLDSWQYELGGVYVRNNDMAIPVADYHNDMPAVSVTLTDRHGNPLADQNGLGNNGVPEYFTLNGKYKVLQRVGSSIEVEMNGESVWLKSAFAN
;
A
#
# COMPACT_ATOMS: atom_id res chain seq x y z
N MET A 1 34.53 -61.47 61.36
CA MET A 1 35.31 -60.75 60.31
C MET A 1 34.30 -60.16 59.33
N ASN A 2 33.98 -58.90 59.57
CA ASN A 2 32.99 -58.18 58.83
C ASN A 2 33.68 -57.29 57.74
N LYS A 3 33.30 -57.49 56.49
CA LYS A 3 33.73 -56.61 55.41
C LYS A 3 32.54 -55.64 55.11
N LEU A 4 32.76 -54.39 55.44
CA LEU A 4 31.86 -53.29 55.07
C LEU A 4 32.01 -52.94 53.56
N LEU A 5 30.93 -53.07 52.79
CA LEU A 5 30.85 -52.51 51.45
C LEU A 5 30.48 -51.03 51.60
N LYS A 6 31.38 -50.14 51.09
CA LYS A 6 31.03 -48.72 50.86
C LYS A 6 30.41 -48.56 49.45
N SER A 7 29.17 -48.28 49.38
CA SER A 7 28.50 -47.83 48.16
C SER A 7 28.77 -46.35 47.94
N ALA A 8 29.44 -46.01 46.83
CA ALA A 8 29.62 -44.65 46.37
C ALA A 8 28.40 -44.24 45.54
N LEU A 9 27.67 -43.23 46.01
CA LEU A 9 26.66 -42.56 45.26
C LEU A 9 27.34 -41.61 44.26
N VAL A 10 27.23 -41.92 42.98
CA VAL A 10 27.61 -40.98 41.90
C VAL A 10 26.36 -40.13 41.60
N SER A 11 26.33 -38.88 42.05
CA SER A 11 25.35 -37.90 41.67
C SER A 11 25.71 -37.32 40.32
N THR A 12 25.06 -37.77 39.26
CA THR A 12 25.09 -37.11 37.95
C THR A 12 24.27 -35.83 38.02
N GLY A 13 24.94 -34.73 38.26
CA GLY A 13 24.33 -33.40 38.07
C GLY A 13 24.08 -33.17 36.60
N ALA A 14 22.82 -33.26 36.18
CA ALA A 14 22.40 -32.76 34.88
C ALA A 14 22.50 -31.23 34.90
N LEU A 15 23.51 -30.68 34.24
CA LEU A 15 23.62 -29.26 33.95
C LEU A 15 22.57 -28.91 32.90
N LEU A 16 21.41 -28.40 33.35
CA LEU A 16 20.46 -27.75 32.48
C LEU A 16 21.13 -26.47 31.97
N ILE A 17 21.72 -26.56 30.80
CA ILE A 17 22.04 -25.36 30.02
C ILE A 17 20.70 -24.79 29.58
N MET A 18 20.15 -23.88 30.37
CA MET A 18 19.12 -22.95 29.88
C MET A 18 19.80 -22.04 28.87
N GLY A 19 19.83 -22.50 27.63
CA GLY A 19 20.13 -21.64 26.50
C GLY A 19 19.08 -20.48 26.58
N SER A 20 19.54 -19.30 26.90
CA SER A 20 18.76 -18.08 26.70
C SER A 20 18.41 -18.05 25.22
N VAL A 21 17.18 -18.40 24.90
CA VAL A 21 16.61 -18.08 23.59
C VAL A 21 16.75 -16.57 23.48
N PRO A 22 17.51 -16.02 22.52
CA PRO A 22 17.57 -14.59 22.36
C PRO A 22 16.14 -14.13 22.16
N SER A 23 15.65 -13.29 23.06
CA SER A 23 14.37 -12.62 22.85
C SER A 23 14.53 -11.78 21.59
N VAL A 24 13.95 -12.24 20.48
CA VAL A 24 13.86 -11.43 19.28
C VAL A 24 12.98 -10.25 19.65
N HIS A 25 13.58 -9.12 19.98
CA HIS A 25 12.85 -7.86 20.03
C HIS A 25 12.56 -7.49 18.58
N ALA A 26 11.28 -7.21 18.22
CA ALA A 26 11.02 -6.49 17.01
C ALA A 26 11.76 -5.17 17.17
N ALA A 27 12.82 -5.03 16.43
CA ALA A 27 13.48 -3.76 16.37
C ALA A 27 12.56 -2.85 15.53
N LYS A 28 12.33 -1.62 16.00
CA LYS A 28 11.94 -0.53 15.15
C LYS A 28 12.83 -0.60 13.90
N GLY A 29 12.21 -0.65 12.72
CA GLY A 29 12.90 -0.85 11.45
C GLY A 29 12.88 -2.28 10.90
N ASP A 30 12.25 -3.25 11.59
CA ASP A 30 12.02 -4.57 10.99
C ASP A 30 11.18 -4.44 9.73
N GLN A 31 11.66 -5.04 8.64
CA GLN A 31 10.94 -5.10 7.37
C GLN A 31 10.16 -6.40 7.24
N GLY A 32 9.13 -6.37 6.42
CA GLY A 32 8.29 -7.51 6.09
C GLY A 32 7.40 -7.22 4.90
N VAL A 33 6.48 -8.11 4.64
CA VAL A 33 5.66 -8.12 3.44
C VAL A 33 4.19 -8.28 3.78
N ASP A 34 3.31 -7.92 2.85
CA ASP A 34 1.93 -8.35 2.93
C ASP A 34 1.53 -9.17 1.69
N TRP A 35 0.54 -10.03 1.87
CA TRP A 35 0.20 -11.07 0.92
C TRP A 35 -1.30 -11.18 0.69
N SER A 36 -1.65 -11.39 -0.57
CA SER A 36 -2.97 -11.82 -1.01
C SER A 36 -2.85 -13.10 -1.85
N ILE A 37 -3.81 -13.36 -2.71
CA ILE A 37 -3.77 -14.48 -3.65
C ILE A 37 -2.60 -14.39 -4.64
N TYR A 38 -2.15 -13.19 -4.95
CA TYR A 38 -1.12 -12.94 -5.96
C TYR A 38 0.27 -13.46 -5.58
N GLN A 39 0.54 -13.64 -4.29
CA GLN A 39 1.79 -14.22 -3.80
C GLN A 39 1.75 -15.76 -3.70
N GLY A 40 0.63 -16.37 -4.14
CA GLY A 40 0.45 -17.82 -4.18
C GLY A 40 0.21 -18.46 -2.82
N SER A 41 0.06 -19.78 -2.81
CA SER A 41 -0.38 -20.53 -1.62
C SER A 41 0.58 -20.49 -0.43
N GLN A 42 1.85 -20.21 -0.65
CA GLN A 42 2.86 -20.12 0.41
C GLN A 42 3.28 -18.69 0.74
N GLY A 43 2.83 -17.72 -0.07
CA GLY A 43 3.35 -16.37 -0.01
C GLY A 43 4.80 -16.29 -0.52
N LYS A 44 5.38 -15.09 -0.44
CA LYS A 44 6.74 -14.83 -0.88
C LYS A 44 7.38 -13.77 0.00
N PHE A 45 8.52 -14.07 0.61
CA PHE A 45 9.37 -13.06 1.23
C PHE A 45 10.27 -12.42 0.17
N GLY A 46 10.56 -11.13 0.32
CA GLY A 46 11.42 -10.42 -0.61
C GLY A 46 12.89 -10.70 -0.34
N TYR A 47 13.26 -10.62 0.94
CA TYR A 47 14.66 -10.71 1.38
C TYR A 47 14.83 -11.58 2.62
N GLY A 48 16.04 -12.04 2.86
CA GLY A 48 16.37 -12.87 4.03
C GLY A 48 16.20 -12.16 5.38
N HIS A 49 16.24 -10.83 5.36
CA HIS A 49 16.05 -9.99 6.56
C HIS A 49 14.59 -9.79 6.94
N ASP A 50 13.62 -10.09 6.09
CA ASP A 50 12.18 -9.95 6.41
C ASP A 50 11.83 -10.68 7.71
N LYS A 51 11.05 -10.04 8.56
CA LYS A 51 10.70 -10.53 9.90
C LYS A 51 9.24 -10.88 10.07
N PHE A 52 8.37 -10.36 9.22
CA PHE A 52 6.92 -10.57 9.32
C PHE A 52 6.25 -10.65 7.96
N ALA A 53 5.04 -11.20 7.96
CA ALA A 53 4.11 -11.15 6.85
C ALA A 53 2.70 -10.85 7.36
N ILE A 54 1.90 -10.14 6.57
CA ILE A 54 0.50 -9.82 6.86
C ILE A 54 -0.35 -10.43 5.76
N ALA A 55 -1.11 -11.48 6.06
CA ALA A 55 -1.84 -12.26 5.05
C ALA A 55 -3.32 -11.89 4.98
N GLN A 56 -3.86 -11.78 3.77
CA GLN A 56 -5.27 -11.52 3.53
C GLN A 56 -6.13 -12.73 3.91
N ILE A 57 -7.08 -12.55 4.85
CA ILE A 57 -8.03 -13.61 5.22
C ILE A 57 -9.20 -13.72 4.23
N GLY A 58 -9.49 -12.66 3.52
CA GLY A 58 -10.62 -12.46 2.64
C GLY A 58 -11.13 -11.04 2.78
N GLY A 59 -12.41 -10.82 2.57
CA GLY A 59 -12.97 -9.49 2.73
C GLY A 59 -14.42 -9.38 2.31
N TYR A 60 -14.83 -8.12 2.13
CA TYR A 60 -16.17 -7.76 1.69
C TYR A 60 -16.12 -6.69 0.62
N HIS A 61 -16.87 -6.92 -0.47
CA HIS A 61 -17.20 -5.91 -1.45
C HIS A 61 -18.59 -6.23 -2.03
N GLY A 62 -19.65 -5.89 -1.26
CA GLY A 62 -21.03 -6.30 -1.56
C GLY A 62 -21.35 -7.74 -1.15
N TYR A 63 -20.37 -8.62 -1.01
CA TYR A 63 -20.47 -9.97 -0.45
C TYR A 63 -19.19 -10.36 0.27
N ILE A 64 -19.30 -11.33 1.20
CA ILE A 64 -18.16 -11.89 1.92
C ILE A 64 -17.47 -12.93 1.01
N TYR A 65 -16.14 -12.87 0.91
CA TYR A 65 -15.34 -13.88 0.24
C TYR A 65 -14.13 -14.31 1.08
N ASP A 66 -13.81 -15.59 1.06
CA ASP A 66 -12.62 -16.14 1.70
C ASP A 66 -11.41 -16.05 0.74
N GLN A 67 -10.23 -15.77 1.28
CA GLN A 67 -8.97 -15.89 0.55
C GLN A 67 -8.43 -17.32 0.68
N SER A 68 -8.40 -18.06 -0.42
CA SER A 68 -8.03 -19.48 -0.42
C SER A 68 -6.58 -19.75 0.01
N THR A 69 -5.71 -18.76 -0.11
CA THR A 69 -4.28 -18.85 0.23
C THR A 69 -3.97 -18.51 1.69
N TYR A 70 -4.92 -17.94 2.43
CA TYR A 70 -4.69 -17.40 3.79
C TYR A 70 -4.07 -18.42 4.74
N ALA A 71 -4.71 -19.58 4.90
CA ALA A 71 -4.28 -20.58 5.88
C ALA A 71 -2.86 -21.08 5.61
N THR A 72 -2.55 -21.35 4.35
CA THR A 72 -1.22 -21.84 3.94
C THR A 72 -0.16 -20.76 4.03
N GLN A 73 -0.48 -19.51 3.73
CA GLN A 73 0.42 -18.37 3.89
C GLN A 73 0.78 -18.14 5.36
N VAL A 74 -0.21 -18.13 6.26
CA VAL A 74 0.02 -18.00 7.71
C VAL A 74 0.92 -19.12 8.22
N GLN A 75 0.60 -20.39 7.87
CA GLN A 75 1.39 -21.55 8.29
C GLN A 75 2.83 -21.49 7.75
N TYR A 76 3.02 -21.06 6.51
CA TYR A 76 4.33 -20.90 5.90
C TYR A 76 5.17 -19.84 6.61
N ALA A 77 4.61 -18.65 6.87
CA ALA A 77 5.32 -17.61 7.61
C ALA A 77 5.79 -18.09 8.99
N ILE A 78 4.91 -18.74 9.74
CA ILE A 78 5.21 -19.27 11.07
C ILE A 78 6.28 -20.38 10.99
N ALA A 79 6.19 -21.28 10.00
CA ALA A 79 7.18 -22.33 9.78
C ALA A 79 8.57 -21.79 9.44
N GLN A 80 8.64 -20.60 8.81
CA GLN A 80 9.89 -19.89 8.56
C GLN A 80 10.40 -19.08 9.78
N GLY A 81 9.75 -19.20 10.93
CA GLY A 81 10.09 -18.43 12.14
C GLY A 81 9.79 -16.94 12.02
N LYS A 82 8.91 -16.54 11.10
CA LYS A 82 8.49 -15.17 10.91
C LYS A 82 7.18 -14.89 11.66
N ARG A 83 6.96 -13.64 12.02
CA ARG A 83 5.68 -13.21 12.61
C ARG A 83 4.63 -13.13 11.50
N SER A 84 3.46 -13.68 11.75
CA SER A 84 2.34 -13.65 10.80
C SER A 84 1.17 -12.88 11.37
N HIS A 85 0.62 -12.00 10.58
CA HIS A 85 -0.51 -11.15 10.92
C HIS A 85 -1.61 -11.32 9.88
N THR A 86 -2.74 -10.66 10.08
CA THR A 86 -3.93 -10.80 9.24
C THR A 86 -4.44 -9.44 8.80
N TYR A 87 -4.95 -9.35 7.57
CA TYR A 87 -5.79 -8.24 7.14
C TYR A 87 -7.04 -8.73 6.43
N MET A 88 -8.07 -7.90 6.36
CA MET A 88 -9.30 -8.15 5.61
C MET A 88 -9.67 -6.95 4.76
N TRP A 89 -10.04 -7.19 3.51
CA TRP A 89 -10.54 -6.17 2.59
C TRP A 89 -11.86 -5.60 3.09
N TRP A 90 -11.95 -4.26 3.18
CA TRP A 90 -13.05 -3.55 3.81
C TRP A 90 -13.63 -2.49 2.89
N GLN A 91 -14.52 -2.88 1.98
CA GLN A 91 -15.09 -1.99 0.96
C GLN A 91 -16.60 -1.84 1.16
N ASP A 92 -17.10 -0.58 1.07
CA ASP A 92 -18.53 -0.24 1.14
C ASP A 92 -19.25 -0.74 2.43
N ILE A 93 -18.53 -0.84 3.53
CA ILE A 93 -19.12 -1.21 4.82
C ILE A 93 -19.44 0.06 5.60
N THR A 94 -20.67 0.56 5.42
CA THR A 94 -21.12 1.84 5.97
C THR A 94 -22.12 1.72 7.11
N ASP A 95 -22.51 0.51 7.48
CA ASP A 95 -23.46 0.23 8.58
C ASP A 95 -22.96 -0.87 9.52
N TYR A 96 -23.43 -0.80 10.76
CA TYR A 96 -23.03 -1.74 11.82
C TYR A 96 -23.41 -3.19 11.55
N ALA A 97 -24.57 -3.43 10.95
CA ALA A 97 -25.05 -4.80 10.72
C ALA A 97 -24.17 -5.54 9.71
N THR A 98 -23.76 -4.84 8.65
CA THR A 98 -22.82 -5.38 7.66
C THR A 98 -21.43 -5.57 8.30
N ALA A 99 -20.94 -4.62 9.09
CA ALA A 99 -19.67 -4.73 9.81
C ALA A 99 -19.68 -5.95 10.76
N ASP A 100 -20.73 -6.10 11.56
CA ASP A 100 -20.86 -7.22 12.48
C ASP A 100 -20.91 -8.55 11.73
N LYS A 101 -21.68 -8.65 10.66
CA LYS A 101 -21.73 -9.84 9.81
C LYS A 101 -20.37 -10.26 9.27
N VAL A 102 -19.57 -9.29 8.81
CA VAL A 102 -18.21 -9.54 8.28
C VAL A 102 -17.28 -9.99 9.40
N LEU A 103 -17.31 -9.32 10.56
CA LEU A 103 -16.46 -9.65 11.69
C LEU A 103 -16.84 -10.98 12.35
N ASP A 104 -18.12 -11.28 12.48
CA ASP A 104 -18.61 -12.57 12.99
C ASP A 104 -18.17 -13.74 12.09
N TYR A 105 -18.04 -13.48 10.80
CA TYR A 105 -17.56 -14.46 9.84
C TYR A 105 -16.04 -14.67 9.90
N PHE A 106 -15.23 -13.60 9.99
CA PHE A 106 -13.78 -13.71 9.88
C PHE A 106 -13.06 -13.87 11.22
N LEU A 107 -13.49 -13.20 12.30
CA LEU A 107 -12.75 -13.26 13.58
C LEU A 107 -12.56 -14.69 14.14
N PRO A 108 -13.55 -15.62 14.02
CA PRO A 108 -13.34 -17.01 14.39
C PRO A 108 -12.36 -17.78 13.50
N LYS A 109 -12.10 -17.30 12.28
CA LYS A 109 -11.23 -17.93 11.28
C LYS A 109 -9.80 -17.43 11.31
N VAL A 110 -9.50 -16.39 12.10
CA VAL A 110 -8.14 -15.86 12.23
C VAL A 110 -7.21 -16.93 12.80
N GLN A 111 -6.15 -17.28 12.05
CA GLN A 111 -5.20 -18.33 12.40
C GLN A 111 -3.90 -17.79 13.00
N THR A 112 -3.70 -16.48 12.99
CA THR A 112 -2.55 -15.84 13.63
C THR A 112 -2.76 -15.77 15.14
N PRO A 113 -1.68 -15.74 15.96
CA PRO A 113 -1.81 -15.76 17.43
C PRO A 113 -2.66 -14.62 17.98
N LYS A 114 -3.33 -14.86 19.11
CA LYS A 114 -3.98 -13.76 19.84
C LYS A 114 -2.95 -12.68 20.19
N GLY A 115 -3.38 -11.43 20.09
CA GLY A 115 -2.50 -10.27 20.18
C GLY A 115 -1.92 -9.82 18.85
N SER A 116 -1.83 -10.69 17.82
CA SER A 116 -1.33 -10.28 16.51
C SER A 116 -2.22 -9.21 15.85
N ILE A 117 -1.69 -8.56 14.83
CA ILE A 117 -2.45 -7.56 14.07
C ILE A 117 -3.60 -8.23 13.31
N VAL A 118 -4.77 -7.60 13.36
CA VAL A 118 -5.88 -7.80 12.42
C VAL A 118 -6.25 -6.43 11.89
N ALA A 119 -5.91 -6.17 10.64
CA ALA A 119 -6.10 -4.88 10.00
C ALA A 119 -7.36 -4.86 9.11
N LEU A 120 -8.02 -3.70 9.06
CA LEU A 120 -9.03 -3.36 8.06
C LEU A 120 -8.31 -2.66 6.90
N ASP A 121 -8.45 -3.20 5.70
CA ASP A 121 -7.87 -2.68 4.47
C ASP A 121 -8.92 -1.78 3.78
N VAL A 122 -8.75 -0.46 3.96
CA VAL A 122 -9.71 0.58 3.61
C VAL A 122 -9.17 1.43 2.47
N GLU A 123 -9.44 1.02 1.23
CA GLU A 123 -8.87 1.65 0.04
C GLU A 123 -9.88 2.14 -0.99
N SER A 124 -11.14 1.70 -0.88
CA SER A 124 -12.15 2.00 -1.90
C SER A 124 -13.58 1.96 -1.33
N GLY A 125 -14.51 2.53 -2.10
CA GLY A 125 -15.94 2.56 -1.78
C GLY A 125 -16.33 3.58 -0.72
N GLY A 126 -17.58 3.57 -0.32
CA GLY A 126 -18.09 4.41 0.76
C GLY A 126 -17.58 3.96 2.13
N GLN A 127 -17.18 4.91 2.98
CA GLN A 127 -16.69 4.63 4.33
C GLN A 127 -17.52 5.36 5.38
N ASN A 128 -17.53 4.82 6.58
CA ASN A 128 -18.16 5.43 7.76
C ASN A 128 -17.23 5.28 8.97
N THR A 129 -16.73 6.39 9.47
CA THR A 129 -15.78 6.39 10.60
C THR A 129 -16.34 5.70 11.84
N ASP A 130 -17.61 5.89 12.18
CA ASP A 130 -18.21 5.24 13.36
C ASP A 130 -18.24 3.72 13.21
N VAL A 131 -18.53 3.23 12.01
CA VAL A 131 -18.53 1.80 11.69
C VAL A 131 -17.11 1.23 11.72
N ILE A 132 -16.12 1.94 11.19
CA ILE A 132 -14.70 1.55 11.31
C ILE A 132 -14.28 1.50 12.77
N MET A 133 -14.58 2.52 13.58
CA MET A 133 -14.25 2.55 15.00
C MET A 133 -14.91 1.40 15.77
N HIS A 134 -16.15 1.07 15.46
CA HIS A 134 -16.83 -0.10 15.99
C HIS A 134 -16.13 -1.40 15.61
N ALA A 135 -15.76 -1.55 14.35
CA ALA A 135 -15.06 -2.73 13.85
C ALA A 135 -13.70 -2.93 14.54
N LEU A 136 -12.93 -1.85 14.68
CA LEU A 136 -11.63 -1.86 15.38
C LEU A 136 -11.79 -2.25 16.86
N GLN A 137 -12.84 -1.75 17.52
CA GLN A 137 -13.14 -2.15 18.90
C GLN A 137 -13.50 -3.63 18.99
N ARG A 138 -14.32 -4.16 18.06
CA ARG A 138 -14.65 -5.58 17.98
C ARG A 138 -13.42 -6.47 17.79
N ILE A 139 -12.47 -6.05 16.93
CA ILE A 139 -11.18 -6.74 16.73
C ILE A 139 -10.37 -6.76 18.03
N LYS A 140 -10.31 -5.62 18.74
CA LYS A 140 -9.65 -5.51 20.05
C LYS A 140 -10.27 -6.40 21.10
N ASP A 141 -11.61 -6.42 21.19
CA ASP A 141 -12.35 -7.24 22.15
C ASP A 141 -12.19 -8.74 21.85
N ALA A 142 -11.99 -9.10 20.59
CA ALA A 142 -11.62 -10.45 20.18
C ALA A 142 -10.16 -10.83 20.54
N GLY A 143 -9.39 -9.90 21.13
CA GLY A 143 -8.03 -10.13 21.62
C GLY A 143 -6.95 -9.99 20.55
N TYR A 144 -7.16 -9.17 19.53
CA TYR A 144 -6.19 -8.83 18.49
C TYR A 144 -5.77 -7.35 18.58
N THR A 145 -4.68 -7.01 17.89
CA THR A 145 -4.25 -5.62 17.69
C THR A 145 -4.95 -5.06 16.46
N PRO A 146 -5.91 -4.13 16.62
CA PRO A 146 -6.60 -3.53 15.48
C PRO A 146 -5.75 -2.47 14.80
N MET A 147 -5.77 -2.43 13.47
CA MET A 147 -5.18 -1.38 12.64
C MET A 147 -6.09 -1.03 11.46
N VAL A 148 -5.94 0.17 10.91
CA VAL A 148 -6.49 0.56 9.61
C VAL A 148 -5.33 0.71 8.65
N TYR A 149 -5.44 0.04 7.49
CA TYR A 149 -4.55 0.22 6.36
C TYR A 149 -5.24 1.04 5.27
N GLY A 150 -4.44 1.82 4.55
CA GLY A 150 -4.83 2.51 3.33
C GLY A 150 -3.88 3.65 2.98
N TYR A 151 -4.12 4.24 1.82
CA TYR A 151 -3.45 5.47 1.41
C TYR A 151 -3.94 6.64 2.26
N LYS A 152 -3.02 7.42 2.80
CA LYS A 152 -3.35 8.56 3.65
C LYS A 152 -4.40 9.50 3.02
N ASN A 153 -4.20 9.88 1.76
CA ASN A 153 -5.10 10.81 1.08
C ASN A 153 -6.53 10.26 0.96
N TYR A 154 -6.67 8.97 0.62
CA TYR A 154 -7.98 8.34 0.57
C TYR A 154 -8.63 8.28 1.95
N LEU A 155 -7.90 7.85 2.96
CA LEU A 155 -8.41 7.76 4.34
C LEU A 155 -8.84 9.14 4.88
N GLN A 156 -8.07 10.20 4.63
CA GLN A 156 -8.44 11.56 5.02
C GLN A 156 -9.69 12.07 4.29
N ALA A 157 -9.85 11.74 3.02
CA ALA A 157 -11.02 12.15 2.23
C ALA A 157 -12.29 11.36 2.62
N SER A 158 -12.15 10.11 3.06
CA SER A 158 -13.27 9.18 3.26
C SER A 158 -13.62 8.94 4.71
N THR A 159 -12.77 9.36 5.66
CA THR A 159 -12.93 9.12 7.10
C THR A 159 -12.46 10.30 7.93
N ASP A 160 -12.84 10.33 9.22
CA ASP A 160 -12.13 11.12 10.23
C ASP A 160 -10.88 10.36 10.69
N LEU A 161 -9.82 10.44 9.85
CA LEU A 161 -8.58 9.71 10.09
C LEU A 161 -7.91 10.12 11.42
N GLN A 162 -8.04 11.40 11.83
CA GLN A 162 -7.49 11.89 13.10
C GLN A 162 -8.16 11.18 14.30
N ARG A 163 -9.47 11.00 14.24
CA ARG A 163 -10.20 10.28 15.28
C ARG A 163 -9.78 8.81 15.35
N ILE A 164 -9.53 8.18 14.22
CA ILE A 164 -8.99 6.80 14.18
C ILE A 164 -7.59 6.77 14.79
N ALA A 165 -6.68 7.64 14.34
CA ALA A 165 -5.31 7.73 14.81
C ALA A 165 -5.22 8.03 16.31
N ASN A 166 -6.16 8.78 16.87
CA ASN A 166 -6.24 9.05 18.31
C ASN A 166 -6.47 7.79 19.17
N SER A 167 -6.94 6.70 18.57
CA SER A 167 -7.34 5.49 19.31
C SER A 167 -6.59 4.23 18.88
N TYR A 168 -6.12 4.18 17.62
CA TYR A 168 -5.51 2.99 17.01
C TYR A 168 -4.31 3.38 16.18
N GLU A 169 -3.31 2.49 16.11
CA GLU A 169 -2.16 2.66 15.21
C GLU A 169 -2.60 2.48 13.75
N LEU A 170 -2.01 3.27 12.87
CA LEU A 170 -2.26 3.25 11.45
C LEU A 170 -1.19 2.43 10.72
N TRP A 171 -1.59 1.78 9.65
CA TRP A 171 -0.73 1.19 8.64
C TRP A 171 -0.96 1.98 7.34
N LEU A 172 -0.06 2.92 7.04
CA LEU A 172 -0.22 3.82 5.90
C LEU A 172 0.68 3.42 4.74
N ALA A 173 0.13 3.52 3.53
CA ALA A 173 0.85 3.31 2.29
C ALA A 173 1.18 4.64 1.61
N GLU A 174 2.42 4.74 1.13
CA GLU A 174 2.90 5.79 0.22
C GLU A 174 4.14 5.28 -0.50
N TYR A 175 4.22 5.45 -1.81
CA TYR A 175 5.40 5.05 -2.56
C TYR A 175 5.80 6.10 -3.59
N PRO A 176 7.13 6.29 -3.82
CA PRO A 176 7.63 7.30 -4.75
C PRO A 176 7.35 6.96 -6.22
N ASN A 177 7.39 5.66 -6.55
CA ASN A 177 7.24 5.13 -7.90
C ASN A 177 7.03 3.61 -7.84
N TYR A 178 7.08 2.94 -8.98
CA TYR A 178 6.96 1.48 -9.10
C TYR A 178 8.28 0.79 -9.45
N GLU A 179 9.41 1.44 -9.19
CA GLU A 179 10.72 0.81 -9.28
C GLU A 179 10.96 -0.12 -8.10
N VAL A 180 11.90 -1.07 -8.28
CA VAL A 180 12.27 -1.98 -7.19
C VAL A 180 12.85 -1.18 -6.03
N THR A 181 12.15 -1.20 -4.90
CA THR A 181 12.47 -0.41 -3.71
C THR A 181 12.67 -1.34 -2.52
N PRO A 182 13.93 -1.79 -2.26
CA PRO A 182 14.22 -2.77 -1.19
C PRO A 182 14.26 -2.15 0.21
N GLU A 183 14.33 -0.84 0.33
CA GLU A 183 14.42 -0.12 1.60
C GLU A 183 13.44 1.06 1.62
N PRO A 184 12.86 1.41 2.79
CA PRO A 184 11.92 2.53 2.88
C PRO A 184 12.57 3.86 2.53
N ASN A 185 11.96 4.60 1.60
CA ASN A 185 12.35 5.97 1.30
C ASN A 185 11.52 6.96 2.09
N TYR A 186 12.05 7.45 3.20
CA TYR A 186 11.34 8.39 4.09
C TYR A 186 11.15 9.79 3.50
N ASN A 187 11.68 10.11 2.30
CA ASN A 187 11.28 11.31 1.57
C ASN A 187 9.78 11.31 1.24
N TYR A 188 9.20 10.11 1.08
CA TYR A 188 7.79 9.87 0.72
C TYR A 188 6.97 9.33 1.90
N PHE A 189 7.43 9.56 3.11
CA PHE A 189 6.72 9.09 4.30
C PHE A 189 5.37 9.80 4.46
N PRO A 190 4.25 9.05 4.60
CA PRO A 190 2.92 9.62 4.76
C PRO A 190 2.77 10.21 6.16
N SER A 191 3.18 11.48 6.31
CA SER A 191 3.14 12.19 7.58
C SER A 191 1.74 12.18 8.20
N PHE A 192 1.60 11.52 9.34
CA PHE A 192 0.39 11.52 10.15
C PHE A 192 0.69 11.07 11.59
N ASP A 193 -0.31 11.26 12.48
CA ASP A 193 -0.19 10.78 13.86
C ASP A 193 -0.35 9.26 13.93
N ASN A 194 0.40 8.65 14.85
CA ASN A 194 0.24 7.25 15.25
C ASN A 194 0.42 6.20 14.13
N VAL A 195 1.36 6.46 13.20
CA VAL A 195 1.72 5.50 12.16
C VAL A 195 2.59 4.40 12.77
N GLY A 196 2.06 3.20 12.87
CA GLY A 196 2.76 2.02 13.39
C GLY A 196 3.46 1.20 12.33
N LEU A 197 2.87 1.13 11.13
CA LEU A 197 3.43 0.48 9.96
C LEU A 197 3.42 1.43 8.76
N PHE A 198 4.48 1.37 7.97
CA PHE A 198 4.60 2.08 6.70
C PHE A 198 4.80 1.08 5.56
N GLN A 199 3.83 0.98 4.66
CA GLN A 199 4.00 0.27 3.39
C GLN A 199 4.66 1.25 2.41
N PHE A 200 5.92 1.03 2.11
CA PHE A 200 6.75 1.98 1.37
C PHE A 200 6.90 1.65 -0.12
N THR A 201 6.37 0.52 -0.56
CA THR A 201 6.44 0.09 -1.96
C THR A 201 5.46 -1.04 -2.25
N SER A 202 4.98 -1.11 -3.50
CA SER A 202 4.33 -2.29 -4.09
C SER A 202 5.28 -3.12 -4.96
N THR A 203 6.54 -2.69 -5.06
CA THR A 203 7.60 -3.30 -5.87
C THR A 203 8.87 -3.55 -5.05
N TYR A 204 8.68 -4.18 -3.88
CA TYR A 204 9.78 -4.55 -2.97
C TYR A 204 10.83 -5.41 -3.66
N VAL A 205 10.39 -6.28 -4.57
CA VAL A 205 11.24 -7.06 -5.47
C VAL A 205 10.72 -6.98 -6.91
N ALA A 206 11.56 -7.31 -7.86
CA ALA A 206 11.15 -7.41 -9.26
C ALA A 206 9.95 -8.37 -9.43
N GLY A 207 8.94 -7.91 -10.17
CA GLY A 207 7.69 -8.65 -10.39
C GLY A 207 6.59 -8.36 -9.37
N GLY A 208 6.81 -7.41 -8.46
CA GLY A 208 5.80 -6.92 -7.51
C GLY A 208 5.77 -7.72 -6.20
N LEU A 209 5.77 -7.00 -5.10
CA LEU A 209 5.55 -7.47 -3.73
C LEU A 209 5.46 -6.24 -2.84
N ASP A 210 4.50 -6.21 -1.94
CA ASP A 210 4.31 -5.09 -1.03
C ASP A 210 5.32 -5.17 0.12
N GLY A 211 6.11 -4.10 0.26
CA GLY A 211 7.16 -3.99 1.28
C GLY A 211 6.76 -3.04 2.39
N ASN A 212 6.95 -3.48 3.63
CA ASN A 212 6.54 -2.79 4.84
C ASN A 212 7.68 -2.62 5.83
N VAL A 213 7.62 -1.55 6.63
CA VAL A 213 8.52 -1.36 7.77
C VAL A 213 7.73 -1.11 9.05
N ASP A 214 8.13 -1.80 10.12
CA ASP A 214 7.57 -1.63 11.46
C ASP A 214 8.22 -0.42 12.15
N LEU A 215 7.45 0.63 12.35
CA LEU A 215 7.94 1.86 12.97
C LEU A 215 7.83 1.86 14.50
N SER A 216 6.99 1.01 15.07
CA SER A 216 6.65 1.03 16.49
C SER A 216 7.02 -0.25 17.24
N GLY A 217 7.29 -1.34 16.52
CA GLY A 217 7.39 -2.70 17.03
C GLY A 217 6.02 -3.36 17.21
N VAL A 218 4.99 -2.87 16.54
CA VAL A 218 3.62 -3.41 16.61
C VAL A 218 3.54 -4.84 16.10
N THR A 219 4.43 -5.24 15.20
CA THR A 219 4.49 -6.62 14.69
C THR A 219 4.97 -7.65 15.71
N ASP A 220 5.48 -7.21 16.88
CA ASP A 220 5.74 -8.11 18.00
C ASP A 220 4.49 -8.57 18.75
N ASN A 221 3.39 -7.83 18.57
CA ASN A 221 2.14 -8.14 19.26
C ASN A 221 1.65 -9.54 18.86
N GLY A 222 1.31 -10.34 19.86
CA GLY A 222 0.94 -11.75 19.70
C GLY A 222 2.12 -12.74 19.72
N TYR A 223 3.34 -12.25 19.62
CA TYR A 223 4.58 -13.08 19.59
C TYR A 223 5.45 -12.94 20.82
N LYS A 224 5.14 -12.04 21.71
CA LYS A 224 5.78 -11.86 23.03
C LYS A 224 4.74 -11.64 24.10
N ASN A 225 5.10 -11.92 25.36
CA ASN A 225 4.30 -11.63 26.54
C ASN A 225 4.16 -10.11 26.82
N GLY A 226 4.04 -9.30 25.76
CA GLY A 226 3.91 -7.86 25.85
C GLY A 226 2.45 -7.44 25.89
N ASN A 227 2.11 -6.53 26.79
CA ASN A 227 0.81 -5.88 26.79
C ASN A 227 0.62 -5.09 25.48
N PRO A 228 -0.60 -5.09 24.89
CA PRO A 228 -0.92 -4.18 23.80
C PRO A 228 -0.57 -2.75 24.20
N ARG A 229 0.10 -2.03 23.30
CA ARG A 229 0.47 -0.63 23.58
C ARG A 229 -0.78 0.23 23.72
N LYS A 230 -0.70 1.23 24.57
CA LYS A 230 -1.76 2.24 24.67
C LYS A 230 -1.68 3.13 23.43
N PRO A 231 -2.80 3.35 22.73
CA PRO A 231 -2.86 4.37 21.69
C PRO A 231 -2.66 5.75 22.32
N ASN A 232 -2.01 6.61 21.57
CA ASN A 232 -2.05 8.07 21.72
C ASN A 232 -1.58 8.70 23.01
N THR A 233 -0.30 8.94 23.11
CA THR A 233 0.49 9.99 23.77
C THR A 233 1.92 9.50 23.86
N ASP A 234 2.93 10.16 23.32
CA ASP A 234 4.35 9.78 23.37
C ASP A 234 4.62 8.26 23.26
N THR A 235 3.77 7.57 22.49
CA THR A 235 3.92 6.13 22.22
C THR A 235 5.08 5.94 21.23
N PRO A 236 5.71 4.76 21.20
CA PRO A 236 6.71 4.46 20.19
C PRO A 236 6.22 4.68 18.75
N ALA A 237 4.95 4.40 18.45
CA ALA A 237 4.37 4.64 17.13
C ALA A 237 4.30 6.12 16.77
N VAL A 238 3.82 6.96 17.69
CA VAL A 238 3.77 8.42 17.49
C VAL A 238 5.18 8.99 17.33
N ASN A 239 6.12 8.56 18.17
CA ASN A 239 7.50 9.04 18.11
C ASN A 239 8.22 8.56 16.84
N ALA A 240 7.96 7.35 16.38
CA ALA A 240 8.49 6.82 15.13
C ALA A 240 7.97 7.61 13.92
N GLY A 241 6.67 7.92 13.90
CA GLY A 241 6.06 8.77 12.89
C GLY A 241 6.67 10.17 12.87
N LYS A 242 6.80 10.82 14.04
CA LYS A 242 7.46 12.13 14.16
C LYS A 242 8.92 12.11 13.71
N GLU A 243 9.66 11.05 14.00
CA GLU A 243 11.05 10.90 13.58
C GLU A 243 11.17 10.72 12.07
N ALA A 244 10.33 9.89 11.46
CA ALA A 244 10.26 9.73 10.01
C ALA A 244 9.83 11.03 9.32
N ASP A 245 8.85 11.73 9.89
CA ASP A 245 8.36 13.03 9.43
C ASP A 245 9.45 14.11 9.42
N ASN A 246 10.35 14.08 10.39
CA ASN A 246 11.48 15.00 10.49
C ASN A 246 12.72 14.56 9.69
N THR A 247 12.63 13.48 8.91
CA THR A 247 13.73 13.07 8.02
C THR A 247 13.92 14.12 6.91
N PRO A 248 15.15 14.60 6.63
CA PRO A 248 15.39 15.52 5.52
C PRO A 248 14.92 14.96 4.19
N LYS A 249 14.22 15.78 3.40
CA LYS A 249 13.71 15.43 2.08
C LYS A 249 14.74 15.86 1.03
N SER A 250 15.65 14.97 0.65
CA SER A 250 16.73 15.26 -0.32
C SER A 250 16.25 15.37 -1.76
N ASP A 251 15.17 14.68 -2.09
CA ASP A 251 14.73 14.48 -3.48
C ASP A 251 13.79 15.59 -3.98
N ILE A 252 13.48 16.58 -3.15
CA ILE A 252 12.62 17.70 -3.55
C ILE A 252 13.31 18.55 -4.63
N ALA A 253 12.57 18.79 -5.72
CA ALA A 253 12.97 19.68 -6.80
C ALA A 253 11.93 20.79 -7.05
N ALA A 254 12.34 21.90 -7.64
CA ALA A 254 11.43 22.95 -8.10
C ALA A 254 10.45 22.37 -9.14
N GLY A 255 9.18 22.74 -9.03
CA GLY A 255 8.10 22.22 -9.87
C GLY A 255 7.38 21.00 -9.28
N MET A 256 7.95 20.33 -8.28
CA MET A 256 7.27 19.24 -7.56
C MET A 256 6.11 19.78 -6.70
N THR A 257 5.14 18.92 -6.44
CA THR A 257 4.07 19.18 -5.49
C THR A 257 4.42 18.54 -4.15
N VAL A 258 4.31 19.31 -3.08
CA VAL A 258 4.54 18.86 -1.71
C VAL A 258 3.34 19.20 -0.85
N LYS A 259 3.20 18.50 0.27
CA LYS A 259 2.20 18.76 1.29
C LYS A 259 2.90 19.17 2.57
N VAL A 260 2.43 20.25 3.22
CA VAL A 260 2.98 20.65 4.52
C VAL A 260 2.52 19.68 5.59
N ASN A 261 3.45 19.11 6.33
CA ASN A 261 3.19 18.12 7.37
C ASN A 261 2.27 18.66 8.47
N PHE A 262 1.41 17.81 9.03
CA PHE A 262 0.57 18.18 10.15
C PHE A 262 1.38 18.51 11.42
N SER A 263 2.54 17.89 11.59
CA SER A 263 3.48 18.13 12.67
C SER A 263 4.25 19.46 12.54
N ALA A 264 4.27 20.07 11.36
CA ALA A 264 4.97 21.33 11.11
C ALA A 264 4.33 22.47 11.93
N THR A 265 5.14 23.21 12.69
CA THR A 265 4.65 24.27 13.56
C THR A 265 4.99 25.67 13.06
N HIS A 266 6.13 25.83 12.39
CA HIS A 266 6.64 27.13 11.95
C HIS A 266 7.20 27.09 10.55
N TYR A 267 7.02 28.19 9.83
CA TYR A 267 7.75 28.48 8.59
C TYR A 267 9.26 28.59 8.88
N ALA A 268 10.08 28.47 7.84
CA ALA A 268 11.52 28.60 7.97
C ALA A 268 11.97 30.00 8.45
N ILE A 269 11.11 30.99 8.34
CA ILE A 269 11.31 32.37 8.82
C ILE A 269 10.83 32.59 10.26
N GLY A 270 10.26 31.56 10.92
CA GLY A 270 9.91 31.59 12.34
C GLY A 270 8.45 31.89 12.67
N GLU A 271 7.62 32.26 11.70
CA GLU A 271 6.18 32.48 11.90
C GLU A 271 5.44 31.14 12.01
N ALA A 272 4.35 31.11 12.77
CA ALA A 272 3.51 29.91 12.93
C ALA A 272 2.80 29.55 11.63
N ILE A 273 2.79 28.26 11.27
CA ILE A 273 2.04 27.74 10.11
C ILE A 273 0.57 27.57 10.50
N PRO A 274 -0.35 28.28 9.83
CA PRO A 274 -1.78 28.10 10.06
C PRO A 274 -2.26 26.69 9.72
N ASN A 275 -3.27 26.20 10.44
CA ASN A 275 -3.78 24.85 10.21
C ASN A 275 -4.36 24.62 8.80
N TYR A 276 -4.88 25.66 8.16
CA TYR A 276 -5.43 25.55 6.79
C TYR A 276 -4.35 25.35 5.70
N VAL A 277 -3.07 25.57 6.01
CA VAL A 277 -1.95 25.31 5.13
C VAL A 277 -1.49 23.84 5.22
N LYS A 278 -1.69 23.24 6.40
CA LYS A 278 -1.23 21.88 6.67
C LYS A 278 -2.13 20.86 5.98
N GLY A 279 -1.50 19.88 5.34
CA GLY A 279 -2.23 18.83 4.63
C GLY A 279 -2.67 19.22 3.22
N GLU A 280 -2.54 20.47 2.80
CA GLU A 280 -2.87 20.93 1.46
C GLU A 280 -1.67 20.81 0.51
N PRO A 281 -1.91 20.51 -0.78
CA PRO A 281 -0.85 20.42 -1.78
C PRO A 281 -0.37 21.81 -2.21
N HIS A 282 0.94 21.98 -2.28
CA HIS A 282 1.61 23.21 -2.70
C HIS A 282 2.70 22.90 -3.72
N LYS A 283 2.86 23.74 -4.73
CA LYS A 283 3.94 23.61 -5.70
C LYS A 283 5.23 24.24 -5.18
N VAL A 284 6.35 23.56 -5.36
CA VAL A 284 7.67 24.11 -5.02
C VAL A 284 8.13 25.05 -6.12
N LEU A 285 8.29 26.34 -5.79
CA LEU A 285 8.81 27.35 -6.69
C LEU A 285 10.32 27.37 -6.72
N GLU A 286 10.95 27.31 -5.54
CA GLU A 286 12.38 27.51 -5.37
C GLU A 286 12.90 26.66 -4.20
N ILE A 287 14.17 26.29 -4.27
CA ILE A 287 14.90 25.57 -3.23
C ILE A 287 16.11 26.41 -2.80
N ASP A 288 16.25 26.61 -1.49
CA ASP A 288 17.43 27.24 -0.91
C ASP A 288 17.88 26.44 0.32
N GLY A 289 18.95 25.68 0.15
CA GLY A 289 19.48 24.79 1.20
C GLY A 289 18.42 23.79 1.69
N ASP A 290 18.08 23.86 2.97
CA ASP A 290 17.10 22.97 3.63
C ASP A 290 15.66 23.48 3.59
N ARG A 291 15.33 24.45 2.74
CA ARG A 291 14.00 25.04 2.65
C ARG A 291 13.49 25.08 1.23
N VAL A 292 12.18 25.11 1.11
CA VAL A 292 11.41 25.21 -0.14
C VAL A 292 10.48 26.42 -0.07
N LEU A 293 10.38 27.16 -1.17
CA LEU A 293 9.40 28.22 -1.37
C LEU A 293 8.14 27.63 -2.00
N LEU A 294 6.98 27.80 -1.39
CA LEU A 294 5.71 27.27 -1.86
C LEU A 294 4.89 28.35 -2.58
N ASP A 295 4.23 28.00 -3.69
CA ASP A 295 3.69 28.92 -4.70
C ASP A 295 2.48 29.74 -4.25
N ASP A 296 1.51 29.15 -3.59
CA ASP A 296 0.26 29.82 -3.23
C ASP A 296 0.35 30.61 -1.93
N ILE A 297 1.25 30.22 -1.04
CA ILE A 297 1.48 30.90 0.24
C ILE A 297 2.72 31.81 0.26
N TYR A 298 3.57 31.74 -0.79
CA TYR A 298 4.82 32.47 -0.94
C TYR A 298 5.68 32.51 0.34
N SER A 299 5.75 31.36 1.00
CA SER A 299 6.47 31.22 2.27
C SER A 299 7.46 30.07 2.22
N TRP A 300 8.58 30.25 2.89
CA TRP A 300 9.63 29.25 3.02
C TRP A 300 9.28 28.24 4.11
N VAL A 301 9.25 26.97 3.74
CA VAL A 301 9.04 25.83 4.64
C VAL A 301 10.30 24.97 4.66
N SER A 302 10.70 24.46 5.83
CA SER A 302 11.81 23.52 5.92
C SER A 302 11.49 22.21 5.17
N LYS A 303 12.44 21.66 4.42
CA LYS A 303 12.31 20.37 3.71
C LYS A 303 11.85 19.21 4.60
N LYS A 304 12.20 19.22 5.88
CA LYS A 304 11.73 18.23 6.85
C LYS A 304 10.25 18.35 7.21
N ASN A 305 9.65 19.50 6.94
CA ASN A 305 8.27 19.83 7.26
C ASN A 305 7.32 19.63 6.07
N VAL A 306 7.77 19.00 5.01
CA VAL A 306 6.95 18.69 3.85
C VAL A 306 7.07 17.21 3.48
N GLU A 307 6.02 16.70 2.90
CA GLU A 307 5.91 15.38 2.29
C GLU A 307 5.84 15.56 0.76
N ILE A 308 6.61 14.79 0.01
CA ILE A 308 6.55 14.83 -1.44
C ILE A 308 5.30 14.07 -1.89
N LEU A 309 4.42 14.71 -2.65
CA LEU A 309 3.22 14.06 -3.21
C LEU A 309 3.47 13.46 -4.58
N ASP A 310 4.33 14.11 -5.35
CA ASP A 310 4.67 13.66 -6.69
C ASP A 310 6.15 13.30 -6.73
N ALA A 311 6.44 12.04 -6.92
CA ALA A 311 7.76 11.63 -7.36
C ALA A 311 7.95 12.13 -8.78
N ASN A 312 8.45 13.36 -8.91
CA ASN A 312 8.85 13.91 -10.18
C ASN A 312 7.74 13.91 -11.25
N THR A 313 6.80 14.86 -11.19
CA THR A 313 6.06 15.25 -12.38
C THR A 313 6.95 16.07 -13.33
N GLN A 314 8.13 15.59 -13.61
CA GLN A 314 8.70 15.77 -14.90
C GLN A 314 7.87 14.84 -15.78
N ASP A 315 6.85 15.41 -16.46
CA ASP A 315 6.06 14.79 -17.52
C ASP A 315 6.11 13.24 -17.46
N ASP A 316 5.47 12.61 -16.46
CA ASP A 316 5.41 11.16 -16.46
C ASP A 316 4.57 10.79 -17.68
N SER A 317 5.27 10.44 -18.72
CA SER A 317 4.68 10.10 -19.99
C SER A 317 5.13 8.71 -20.37
N ALA A 318 4.17 7.93 -20.82
CA ALA A 318 4.42 6.64 -21.41
C ALA A 318 4.47 6.83 -22.93
N GLU A 319 5.55 6.38 -23.54
CA GLU A 319 5.68 6.34 -25.00
C GLU A 319 5.30 4.94 -25.49
N PHE A 320 4.30 4.90 -26.36
CA PHE A 320 3.89 3.67 -27.03
C PHE A 320 4.40 3.69 -28.47
N ASN A 321 4.93 2.57 -28.91
CA ASN A 321 5.51 2.48 -30.23
C ASN A 321 5.48 1.01 -30.69
N GLY A 322 4.44 0.60 -31.37
CA GLY A 322 4.41 -0.78 -31.85
C GLY A 322 3.06 -1.30 -32.31
N VAL A 323 3.09 -2.57 -32.65
CA VAL A 323 1.93 -3.38 -33.06
C VAL A 323 1.55 -4.28 -31.91
N PHE A 324 0.30 -4.22 -31.49
CA PHE A 324 -0.24 -5.00 -30.38
C PHE A 324 -1.31 -5.97 -30.86
N TYR A 325 -1.35 -7.15 -30.23
CA TYR A 325 -2.38 -8.14 -30.49
C TYR A 325 -3.71 -7.70 -29.86
N LEU A 326 -4.80 -7.93 -30.59
CA LEU A 326 -6.15 -7.60 -30.18
C LEU A 326 -6.90 -8.87 -29.75
N ASP A 327 -7.30 -8.97 -28.49
CA ASP A 327 -8.08 -10.10 -27.97
C ASP A 327 -9.54 -10.05 -28.42
N SER A 328 -10.13 -8.86 -28.43
CA SER A 328 -11.52 -8.69 -28.82
C SER A 328 -11.81 -7.27 -29.29
N TRP A 329 -12.79 -7.18 -30.17
CA TRP A 329 -13.39 -5.94 -30.62
C TRP A 329 -14.80 -5.86 -30.07
N GLN A 330 -15.12 -4.84 -29.30
CA GLN A 330 -16.46 -4.71 -28.72
C GLN A 330 -17.08 -3.36 -29.10
N TYR A 331 -18.33 -3.46 -29.46
CA TYR A 331 -19.22 -2.33 -29.68
C TYR A 331 -20.02 -2.11 -28.39
N GLU A 332 -19.70 -1.10 -27.64
CA GLU A 332 -20.42 -0.75 -26.40
C GLU A 332 -21.28 0.51 -26.63
N LEU A 333 -22.23 0.77 -25.72
CA LEU A 333 -23.09 1.94 -25.77
C LEU A 333 -22.24 3.21 -25.81
N GLY A 334 -22.24 3.88 -26.98
CA GLY A 334 -21.58 5.16 -27.18
C GLY A 334 -20.19 5.10 -27.80
N GLY A 335 -19.61 3.92 -28.05
CA GLY A 335 -18.28 3.86 -28.62
C GLY A 335 -17.84 2.50 -29.12
N VAL A 336 -16.69 2.47 -29.78
CA VAL A 336 -16.00 1.24 -30.18
C VAL A 336 -14.73 1.12 -29.38
N TYR A 337 -14.52 -0.04 -28.76
CA TYR A 337 -13.38 -0.30 -27.87
C TYR A 337 -12.53 -1.44 -28.41
N VAL A 338 -11.22 -1.24 -28.36
CA VAL A 338 -10.21 -2.28 -28.58
C VAL A 338 -9.86 -2.89 -27.24
N ARG A 339 -9.93 -4.21 -27.12
CA ARG A 339 -9.56 -4.92 -25.88
C ARG A 339 -8.37 -5.83 -26.09
N ASN A 340 -7.45 -5.76 -25.14
CA ASN A 340 -6.34 -6.68 -25.01
C ASN A 340 -6.16 -6.99 -23.51
N ASN A 341 -6.40 -8.24 -23.10
CA ASN A 341 -6.31 -8.67 -21.68
C ASN A 341 -7.06 -7.77 -20.73
N ASP A 342 -7.82 -7.36 -20.27
CA ASP A 342 -8.44 -6.43 -19.29
C ASP A 342 -8.32 -4.94 -19.62
N MET A 343 -7.72 -4.58 -20.77
CA MET A 343 -7.66 -3.18 -21.22
C MET A 343 -8.73 -2.91 -22.28
N ALA A 344 -9.44 -1.82 -22.11
CA ALA A 344 -10.34 -1.28 -23.12
C ALA A 344 -9.84 0.08 -23.58
N ILE A 345 -9.49 0.22 -24.85
CA ILE A 345 -9.06 1.49 -25.43
C ILE A 345 -10.19 2.00 -26.32
N PRO A 346 -10.78 3.14 -26.04
CA PRO A 346 -11.80 3.72 -26.90
C PRO A 346 -11.18 4.12 -28.24
N VAL A 347 -11.72 3.61 -29.34
CA VAL A 347 -11.30 3.98 -30.71
C VAL A 347 -12.29 4.91 -31.40
N ALA A 348 -13.52 4.97 -30.96
CA ALA A 348 -14.51 5.93 -31.43
C ALA A 348 -15.59 6.15 -30.36
N ASP A 349 -15.92 7.42 -30.12
CA ASP A 349 -17.09 7.82 -29.33
C ASP A 349 -18.11 8.46 -30.24
N TYR A 350 -19.29 7.86 -30.34
CA TYR A 350 -20.38 8.35 -31.21
C TYR A 350 -21.29 9.39 -30.51
N HIS A 351 -21.09 9.62 -29.19
CA HIS A 351 -21.99 10.49 -28.44
C HIS A 351 -21.48 11.94 -28.30
N ASN A 352 -20.17 12.16 -28.44
CA ASN A 352 -19.54 13.45 -28.15
C ASN A 352 -18.84 14.09 -29.34
N ASP A 353 -18.95 13.57 -30.57
CA ASP A 353 -18.19 14.03 -31.73
C ASP A 353 -16.67 14.15 -31.46
N MET A 354 -16.16 13.45 -30.44
CA MET A 354 -14.76 13.46 -30.08
C MET A 354 -13.94 12.66 -31.09
N PRO A 355 -12.80 13.18 -31.55
CA PRO A 355 -11.93 12.40 -32.42
C PRO A 355 -11.47 11.15 -31.68
N ALA A 356 -11.60 10.01 -32.34
CA ALA A 356 -11.09 8.75 -31.82
C ALA A 356 -9.64 8.84 -31.35
N VAL A 357 -9.30 8.10 -30.30
CA VAL A 357 -7.91 7.86 -29.91
C VAL A 357 -7.14 7.39 -31.14
N SER A 358 -5.90 7.78 -31.29
CA SER A 358 -5.01 7.47 -32.42
C SER A 358 -4.60 5.99 -32.46
N VAL A 359 -5.56 5.09 -32.34
CA VAL A 359 -5.36 3.65 -32.56
C VAL A 359 -5.62 3.35 -34.03
N THR A 360 -4.65 2.78 -34.69
CA THR A 360 -4.79 2.31 -36.07
C THR A 360 -4.93 0.80 -36.06
N LEU A 361 -6.03 0.28 -36.60
CA LEU A 361 -6.21 -1.14 -36.81
C LEU A 361 -5.28 -1.61 -37.93
N THR A 362 -4.51 -2.67 -37.67
CA THR A 362 -3.44 -3.09 -38.56
C THR A 362 -3.44 -4.63 -38.78
N ASP A 363 -2.68 -5.05 -39.76
CA ASP A 363 -2.23 -6.44 -39.85
C ASP A 363 -1.07 -6.69 -38.84
N ARG A 364 -0.62 -7.95 -38.78
CA ARG A 364 0.50 -8.35 -37.88
C ARG A 364 1.83 -7.68 -38.19
N HIS A 365 1.95 -6.99 -39.29
CA HIS A 365 3.15 -6.26 -39.73
C HIS A 365 3.01 -4.75 -39.50
N GLY A 366 1.88 -4.30 -38.93
CA GLY A 366 1.61 -2.90 -38.67
C GLY A 366 1.08 -2.12 -39.86
N ASN A 367 0.68 -2.78 -40.96
CA ASN A 367 0.07 -2.08 -42.08
C ASN A 367 -1.38 -1.77 -41.79
N PRO A 368 -1.85 -0.52 -41.96
CA PRO A 368 -3.23 -0.14 -41.71
C PRO A 368 -4.24 -0.98 -42.51
N LEU A 369 -5.29 -1.41 -41.83
CA LEU A 369 -6.43 -2.06 -42.49
C LEU A 369 -7.22 -1.02 -43.27
N ALA A 370 -7.86 -1.44 -44.38
CA ALA A 370 -8.70 -0.58 -45.20
C ALA A 370 -9.94 -0.08 -44.43
N ASP A 371 -10.45 -0.90 -43.50
CA ASP A 371 -11.57 -0.56 -42.64
C ASP A 371 -11.07 -0.30 -41.22
N GLN A 372 -11.06 0.94 -40.82
CA GLN A 372 -10.67 1.37 -39.48
C GLN A 372 -11.83 1.37 -38.47
N ASN A 373 -13.06 1.14 -38.89
CA ASN A 373 -14.22 1.08 -38.03
C ASN A 373 -14.48 -0.31 -37.43
N GLY A 374 -13.72 -1.31 -37.87
CA GLY A 374 -13.90 -2.69 -37.42
C GLY A 374 -15.23 -3.33 -37.83
N LEU A 375 -16.00 -2.65 -38.69
CA LEU A 375 -17.31 -3.08 -39.15
C LEU A 375 -17.25 -3.84 -40.49
N GLY A 376 -16.05 -4.11 -41.02
CA GLY A 376 -15.85 -4.80 -42.30
C GLY A 376 -16.29 -6.25 -42.29
N ASN A 377 -16.78 -6.71 -43.41
CA ASN A 377 -17.45 -8.00 -43.60
C ASN A 377 -16.56 -9.25 -43.42
N ASN A 378 -15.30 -9.13 -42.98
CA ASN A 378 -14.34 -10.23 -43.11
C ASN A 378 -13.52 -10.53 -41.84
N GLY A 379 -14.00 -10.23 -40.68
CA GLY A 379 -13.34 -10.68 -39.44
C GLY A 379 -12.95 -9.57 -38.47
N VAL A 380 -12.76 -9.98 -37.26
CA VAL A 380 -12.25 -9.11 -36.17
C VAL A 380 -10.80 -8.75 -36.50
N PRO A 381 -10.41 -7.47 -36.46
CA PRO A 381 -8.99 -7.10 -36.58
C PRO A 381 -8.21 -7.79 -35.47
N GLU A 382 -7.06 -8.36 -35.81
CA GLU A 382 -6.22 -9.10 -34.84
C GLU A 382 -5.14 -8.22 -34.21
N TYR A 383 -4.87 -7.04 -34.77
CA TYR A 383 -3.79 -6.16 -34.35
C TYR A 383 -4.18 -4.69 -34.43
N PHE A 384 -3.53 -3.90 -33.61
CA PHE A 384 -3.58 -2.44 -33.68
C PHE A 384 -2.21 -1.83 -33.41
N THR A 385 -1.98 -0.63 -33.92
CA THR A 385 -0.85 0.19 -33.54
C THR A 385 -1.30 1.31 -32.61
N LEU A 386 -0.55 1.49 -31.53
CA LEU A 386 -0.64 2.64 -30.67
C LEU A 386 0.73 3.32 -30.69
N ASN A 387 0.79 4.54 -31.15
CA ASN A 387 2.02 5.33 -31.23
C ASN A 387 1.77 6.67 -30.57
N GLY A 388 2.77 7.15 -29.85
CA GLY A 388 2.73 8.46 -29.24
C GLY A 388 3.15 8.47 -27.78
N LYS A 389 3.27 9.68 -27.26
CA LYS A 389 3.65 9.95 -25.89
C LYS A 389 2.41 10.48 -25.16
N TYR A 390 2.01 9.79 -24.10
CA TYR A 390 0.80 10.09 -23.35
C TYR A 390 1.16 10.42 -21.91
N LYS A 391 0.49 11.41 -21.32
CA LYS A 391 0.64 11.76 -19.92
C LYS A 391 0.14 10.61 -19.04
N VAL A 392 0.97 10.13 -18.13
CA VAL A 392 0.58 9.15 -17.12
C VAL A 392 -0.12 9.86 -15.97
N LEU A 393 -1.34 9.43 -15.65
CA LEU A 393 -2.12 9.96 -14.55
C LEU A 393 -1.80 9.20 -13.24
N GLN A 394 -1.66 7.88 -13.34
CA GLN A 394 -1.23 7.05 -12.23
C GLN A 394 -0.70 5.69 -12.70
N ARG A 395 -0.02 4.99 -11.78
CA ARG A 395 0.50 3.63 -11.99
C ARG A 395 -0.02 2.72 -10.87
N VAL A 396 -0.53 1.54 -11.23
CA VAL A 396 -1.01 0.55 -10.26
C VAL A 396 -0.51 -0.83 -10.68
N GLY A 397 0.47 -1.34 -9.97
CA GLY A 397 1.12 -2.60 -10.33
C GLY A 397 1.69 -2.59 -11.74
N SER A 398 1.27 -3.52 -12.59
CA SER A 398 1.64 -3.59 -14.01
C SER A 398 0.73 -2.77 -14.93
N SER A 399 -0.12 -1.91 -14.40
CA SER A 399 -1.04 -1.07 -15.18
C SER A 399 -0.70 0.40 -15.01
N ILE A 400 -0.86 1.17 -16.07
CA ILE A 400 -0.74 2.63 -16.06
C ILE A 400 -2.04 3.24 -16.55
N GLU A 401 -2.48 4.30 -15.91
CA GLU A 401 -3.55 5.15 -16.39
C GLU A 401 -2.93 6.31 -17.15
N VAL A 402 -3.34 6.49 -18.38
CA VAL A 402 -2.84 7.57 -19.25
C VAL A 402 -3.99 8.45 -19.71
N GLU A 403 -3.69 9.72 -19.93
CA GLU A 403 -4.63 10.66 -20.54
C GLU A 403 -4.55 10.55 -22.06
N MET A 404 -5.67 10.18 -22.69
CA MET A 404 -5.83 10.11 -24.13
C MET A 404 -7.05 10.95 -24.57
N ASN A 405 -6.82 12.03 -25.29
CA ASN A 405 -7.88 12.93 -25.77
C ASN A 405 -8.84 13.46 -24.69
N GLY A 406 -8.32 13.67 -23.48
CA GLY A 406 -9.13 14.17 -22.36
C GLY A 406 -9.87 13.08 -21.57
N GLU A 407 -9.70 11.82 -21.93
CA GLU A 407 -10.20 10.67 -21.20
C GLU A 407 -9.04 9.87 -20.56
N SER A 408 -9.32 9.23 -19.44
CA SER A 408 -8.37 8.35 -18.80
C SER A 408 -8.52 6.91 -19.29
N VAL A 409 -7.39 6.29 -19.64
CA VAL A 409 -7.36 4.92 -20.18
C VAL A 409 -6.33 4.10 -19.42
N TRP A 410 -6.73 2.94 -18.95
CA TRP A 410 -5.83 2.00 -18.29
C TRP A 410 -5.14 1.06 -19.28
N LEU A 411 -3.82 1.00 -19.21
CA LEU A 411 -2.97 0.18 -20.07
C LEU A 411 -1.98 -0.63 -19.23
N LYS A 412 -1.55 -1.79 -19.71
CA LYS A 412 -0.45 -2.52 -19.06
C LYS A 412 0.88 -1.81 -19.35
N SER A 413 1.67 -1.56 -18.31
CA SER A 413 2.96 -0.87 -18.42
C SER A 413 3.99 -1.61 -19.28
N ALA A 414 3.82 -2.94 -19.48
CA ALA A 414 4.65 -3.73 -20.40
C ALA A 414 4.57 -3.28 -21.87
N PHE A 415 3.64 -2.41 -22.22
CA PHE A 415 3.48 -1.84 -23.56
C PHE A 415 4.04 -0.43 -23.72
N ALA A 416 4.48 0.18 -22.61
CA ALA A 416 5.15 1.48 -22.60
C ALA A 416 6.66 1.26 -22.55
N ASN A 417 7.39 1.93 -23.43
CA ASN A 417 8.86 1.99 -23.42
C ASN A 417 9.33 3.15 -22.52
#